data_450107bbde2cd60265972e7c14570077
#
_entry.id   450107bbde2cd60265972e7c14570077
#
_cell.length_a   1.000
_cell.length_b   1.000
_cell.length_c   1.000
_cell.angle_alpha   90.00
_cell.angle_beta   90.00
_cell.angle_gamma   90.00
#
_symmetry.space_group_name_H-M   'P 1'
#
loop_
_entity.id
_entity.type
_entity.pdbx_description
1 polymer ?
#
loop_
_entity_poly.entity_id
_entity_poly.type
_entity_poly.pdbx_seq_one_letter_code
_entity_poly.pdbx_strand_id
1 'polypeptide(L)'
;MTALPVSASESAVRGAVERLSRLQPGPHQVVSCYLKLEPRDKARAKYLIKIKNRIKQVASDLERRPLDHAQRESVRADLDRLRRYFEEPSRLPAARGIALFVGGGLDLFEILPLPHVHRSRLAVAPVPLVRELVALEEEFGTILVVACDRASARFFAVTAYDVAELPSLTALATRSGKFHGERQAKKGSVLAGGFGEHNYHMRIREEKQRHYAQVADRIFQIHTQRPLAGLVAAGIGVDAAALLPHLHTYLHDLVLGVVRLNPKRVAAAEVREAALALREERERAWERAHAEAVREGVGSGWAVNGIDATLKALERGQVRTLVADGRDDDLRIDDAIEEALTQRVQVDVIYDERARRVVDGLAGLLRFRR
;
A
#
# COMPACT_ATOMS: atom_id res chain seq x y z
N MET A 1 -3.94 15.66 22.36
CA MET A 1 -4.00 15.48 20.89
C MET A 1 -3.02 14.38 20.53
N THR A 2 -3.49 13.17 20.23
CA THR A 2 -2.61 12.05 19.86
C THR A 2 -2.33 12.16 18.35
N ALA A 3 -1.10 12.52 17.99
CA ALA A 3 -0.69 12.54 16.58
C ALA A 3 -0.77 11.12 16.01
N LEU A 4 -1.17 11.01 14.73
CA LEU A 4 -1.12 9.75 14.01
C LEU A 4 0.33 9.25 13.97
N PRO A 5 0.61 7.97 14.30
CA PRO A 5 1.97 7.44 14.25
C PRO A 5 2.49 7.46 12.80
N VAL A 6 3.63 8.09 12.57
CA VAL A 6 4.40 7.85 11.34
C VAL A 6 5.09 6.52 11.53
N SER A 7 4.89 5.57 10.63
CA SER A 7 5.69 4.36 10.65
C SER A 7 7.14 4.73 10.36
N ALA A 8 8.02 4.56 11.34
CA ALA A 8 9.46 4.75 11.14
C ALA A 8 9.99 3.90 9.99
N SER A 9 9.36 2.76 9.75
CA SER A 9 9.71 1.84 8.67
C SER A 9 9.32 2.37 7.27
N GLU A 10 8.17 3.05 7.12
CA GLU A 10 7.82 3.72 5.84
C GLU A 10 8.81 4.83 5.50
N SER A 11 9.17 5.66 6.48
CA SER A 11 10.17 6.71 6.31
C SER A 11 11.55 6.14 5.96
N ALA A 12 11.96 5.02 6.56
CA ALA A 12 13.21 4.36 6.27
C ALA A 12 13.27 3.84 4.83
N VAL A 13 12.17 3.23 4.33
CA VAL A 13 12.10 2.75 2.93
C VAL A 13 12.17 3.92 1.96
N ARG A 14 11.40 5.00 2.16
CA ARG A 14 11.47 6.20 1.30
C ARG A 14 12.87 6.79 1.26
N GLY A 15 13.50 6.97 2.42
CA GLY A 15 14.87 7.45 2.49
C GLY A 15 15.88 6.52 1.82
N ALA A 16 15.63 5.21 1.84
CA ALA A 16 16.46 4.24 1.14
C ALA A 16 16.31 4.36 -0.39
N VAL A 17 15.08 4.48 -0.91
CA VAL A 17 14.83 4.70 -2.35
C VAL A 17 15.59 5.94 -2.82
N GLU A 18 15.45 7.07 -2.11
CA GLU A 18 16.16 8.30 -2.47
C GLU A 18 17.70 8.14 -2.47
N ARG A 19 18.27 7.42 -1.51
CA ARG A 19 19.74 7.22 -1.44
C ARG A 19 20.22 6.25 -2.50
N LEU A 20 19.53 5.11 -2.64
CA LEU A 20 19.95 4.03 -3.54
C LEU A 20 19.80 4.43 -5.00
N SER A 21 18.76 5.18 -5.37
CA SER A 21 18.56 5.68 -6.74
C SER A 21 19.54 6.76 -7.17
N ARG A 22 20.29 7.36 -6.23
CA ARG A 22 21.36 8.33 -6.55
C ARG A 22 22.73 7.70 -6.77
N LEU A 23 22.86 6.39 -6.52
CA LEU A 23 24.13 5.69 -6.74
C LEU A 23 24.37 5.55 -8.25
N GLN A 24 25.45 6.15 -8.72
CA GLN A 24 25.79 6.11 -10.14
C GLN A 24 26.40 4.78 -10.55
N PRO A 25 26.15 4.30 -11.78
CA PRO A 25 26.84 3.14 -12.32
C PRO A 25 28.35 3.33 -12.27
N GLY A 26 29.05 2.32 -11.81
CA GLY A 26 30.51 2.34 -11.66
C GLY A 26 31.11 0.96 -11.97
N PRO A 27 32.42 0.80 -11.70
CA PRO A 27 33.08 -0.48 -11.91
C PRO A 27 32.63 -1.57 -10.91
N HIS A 28 31.86 -1.18 -9.89
CA HIS A 28 31.35 -2.08 -8.87
C HIS A 28 30.00 -2.66 -9.27
N GLN A 29 29.69 -3.81 -8.69
CA GLN A 29 28.37 -4.44 -8.83
C GLN A 29 27.66 -4.43 -7.47
N VAL A 30 26.35 -4.36 -7.49
CA VAL A 30 25.47 -4.41 -6.31
C VAL A 30 24.59 -5.63 -6.39
N VAL A 31 24.55 -6.39 -5.30
CA VAL A 31 23.61 -7.49 -5.10
C VAL A 31 22.34 -6.95 -4.46
N SER A 32 21.22 -6.97 -5.18
CA SER A 32 19.90 -6.59 -4.68
C SER A 32 19.08 -7.85 -4.41
N CYS A 33 18.65 -8.02 -3.17
CA CYS A 33 17.88 -9.19 -2.72
C CYS A 33 16.56 -8.77 -2.10
N TYR A 34 15.46 -9.27 -2.66
CA TYR A 34 14.11 -9.17 -2.10
C TYR A 34 13.59 -10.56 -1.75
N LEU A 35 13.16 -10.77 -0.52
CA LEU A 35 12.73 -12.08 -0.06
C LEU A 35 11.44 -12.01 0.76
N LYS A 36 10.45 -12.83 0.38
CA LYS A 36 9.25 -13.06 1.20
C LYS A 36 9.63 -13.85 2.45
N LEU A 37 9.23 -13.33 3.60
CA LEU A 37 9.47 -13.92 4.91
C LEU A 37 8.14 -14.26 5.60
N GLU A 38 7.32 -15.09 4.95
CA GLU A 38 6.07 -15.55 5.55
C GLU A 38 6.31 -16.27 6.89
N PRO A 39 5.47 -16.06 7.91
CA PRO A 39 5.67 -16.66 9.24
C PRO A 39 5.85 -18.19 9.20
N ARG A 40 5.09 -18.89 8.33
CA ARG A 40 5.22 -20.34 8.12
C ARG A 40 6.55 -20.73 7.48
N ASP A 41 7.06 -19.91 6.57
CA ASP A 41 8.35 -20.15 5.91
C ASP A 41 9.53 -19.86 6.85
N LYS A 42 9.40 -18.86 7.74
CA LYS A 42 10.36 -18.59 8.81
C LYS A 42 10.44 -19.76 9.78
N ALA A 43 9.31 -20.23 10.31
CA ALA A 43 9.25 -21.33 11.28
C ALA A 43 9.86 -22.65 10.74
N ARG A 44 9.82 -22.87 9.43
CA ARG A 44 10.34 -24.07 8.76
C ARG A 44 11.67 -23.84 8.05
N ALA A 45 12.29 -22.68 8.23
CA ALA A 45 13.52 -22.25 7.56
C ALA A 45 13.49 -22.41 6.01
N LYS A 46 12.29 -22.42 5.39
CA LYS A 46 12.13 -22.56 3.93
C LYS A 46 12.77 -21.39 3.16
N TYR A 47 12.85 -20.21 3.76
CA TYR A 47 13.53 -19.04 3.19
C TYR A 47 15.02 -19.34 2.90
N LEU A 48 15.68 -20.16 3.73
CA LEU A 48 17.09 -20.57 3.50
C LEU A 48 17.25 -21.39 2.22
N ILE A 49 16.31 -22.28 1.95
CA ILE A 49 16.33 -23.07 0.72
C ILE A 49 16.13 -22.16 -0.48
N LYS A 50 15.16 -21.24 -0.39
CA LYS A 50 14.87 -20.27 -1.46
C LYS A 50 16.10 -19.39 -1.77
N ILE A 51 16.77 -18.86 -0.74
CA ILE A 51 17.92 -17.98 -0.94
C ILE A 51 19.14 -18.76 -1.48
N LYS A 52 19.43 -19.95 -0.95
CA LYS A 52 20.50 -20.80 -1.45
C LYS A 52 20.34 -21.14 -2.94
N ASN A 53 19.13 -21.50 -3.36
CA ASN A 53 18.85 -21.80 -4.76
C ASN A 53 19.06 -20.56 -5.66
N ARG A 54 18.62 -19.38 -5.21
CA ARG A 54 18.80 -18.12 -5.96
C ARG A 54 20.28 -17.72 -6.04
N ILE A 55 21.04 -17.84 -4.95
CA ILE A 55 22.48 -17.58 -4.96
C ILE A 55 23.18 -18.52 -5.95
N LYS A 56 22.83 -19.80 -5.96
CA LYS A 56 23.39 -20.77 -6.92
C LYS A 56 23.07 -20.39 -8.37
N GLN A 57 21.84 -19.96 -8.64
CA GLN A 57 21.44 -19.50 -9.96
C GLN A 57 22.24 -18.26 -10.39
N VAL A 58 22.27 -17.22 -9.56
CA VAL A 58 23.01 -15.98 -9.84
C VAL A 58 24.50 -16.26 -10.02
N ALA A 59 25.12 -17.11 -9.18
CA ALA A 59 26.51 -17.48 -9.33
C ALA A 59 26.79 -18.20 -10.67
N SER A 60 25.87 -19.05 -11.15
CA SER A 60 25.99 -19.67 -12.48
C SER A 60 25.86 -18.65 -13.62
N ASP A 61 24.97 -17.67 -13.47
CA ASP A 61 24.75 -16.63 -14.48
C ASP A 61 25.91 -15.63 -14.54
N LEU A 62 26.61 -15.39 -13.42
CA LEU A 62 27.80 -14.54 -13.37
C LEU A 62 28.94 -15.04 -14.28
N GLU A 63 29.09 -16.34 -14.46
CA GLU A 63 30.10 -16.92 -15.35
C GLU A 63 29.87 -16.55 -16.83
N ARG A 64 28.64 -16.26 -17.19
CA ARG A 64 28.22 -15.90 -18.55
C ARG A 64 28.27 -14.39 -18.83
N ARG A 65 28.39 -13.58 -17.76
CA ARG A 65 28.41 -12.12 -17.89
C ARG A 65 29.80 -11.60 -18.26
N PRO A 66 29.89 -10.52 -19.03
CA PRO A 66 31.14 -9.87 -19.39
C PRO A 66 31.71 -9.04 -18.22
N LEU A 67 32.00 -9.71 -17.08
CA LEU A 67 32.60 -9.11 -15.90
C LEU A 67 34.08 -9.49 -15.85
N ASP A 68 34.91 -8.60 -15.32
CA ASP A 68 36.30 -8.94 -15.04
C ASP A 68 36.46 -9.86 -13.81
N HIS A 69 37.67 -10.37 -13.58
CA HIS A 69 37.92 -11.30 -12.47
C HIS A 69 37.66 -10.63 -11.10
N ALA A 70 38.08 -9.39 -10.92
CA ALA A 70 37.93 -8.67 -9.66
C ALA A 70 36.46 -8.41 -9.35
N GLN A 71 35.66 -8.02 -10.35
CA GLN A 71 34.22 -7.86 -10.22
C GLN A 71 33.53 -9.16 -9.82
N ARG A 72 33.87 -10.30 -10.46
CA ARG A 72 33.28 -11.60 -10.10
C ARG A 72 33.63 -12.01 -8.68
N GLU A 73 34.85 -11.82 -8.24
CA GLU A 73 35.30 -12.15 -6.88
C GLU A 73 34.58 -11.25 -5.85
N SER A 74 34.43 -9.94 -6.14
CA SER A 74 33.68 -9.02 -5.30
C SER A 74 32.21 -9.47 -5.15
N VAL A 75 31.56 -9.80 -6.25
CA VAL A 75 30.16 -10.28 -6.19
C VAL A 75 30.04 -11.61 -5.45
N ARG A 76 31.00 -12.54 -5.62
CA ARG A 76 30.98 -13.80 -4.86
C ARG A 76 31.08 -13.53 -3.35
N ALA A 77 31.97 -12.60 -2.94
CA ALA A 77 32.11 -12.20 -1.55
C ALA A 77 30.83 -11.58 -1.00
N ASP A 78 30.14 -10.75 -1.82
CA ASP A 78 28.86 -10.13 -1.47
C ASP A 78 27.74 -11.17 -1.34
N LEU A 79 27.66 -12.14 -2.25
CA LEU A 79 26.72 -13.27 -2.14
C LEU A 79 26.96 -14.13 -0.90
N ASP A 80 28.23 -14.35 -0.52
CA ASP A 80 28.60 -15.06 0.72
C ASP A 80 28.24 -14.23 1.97
N ARG A 81 28.40 -12.91 1.93
CA ARG A 81 27.98 -12.00 3.00
C ARG A 81 26.46 -12.03 3.19
N LEU A 82 25.72 -12.00 2.09
CA LEU A 82 24.26 -12.13 2.07
C LEU A 82 23.82 -13.50 2.61
N ARG A 83 24.46 -14.60 2.18
CA ARG A 83 24.16 -15.96 2.68
C ARG A 83 24.34 -16.03 4.20
N ARG A 84 25.49 -15.58 4.72
CA ARG A 84 25.79 -15.57 6.17
C ARG A 84 24.75 -14.79 6.97
N TYR A 85 24.24 -13.68 6.45
CA TYR A 85 23.19 -12.94 7.10
C TYR A 85 21.92 -13.78 7.29
N PHE A 86 21.47 -14.50 6.25
CA PHE A 86 20.28 -15.34 6.34
C PHE A 86 20.48 -16.63 7.16
N GLU A 87 21.70 -17.10 7.35
CA GLU A 87 21.99 -18.27 8.18
C GLU A 87 21.85 -17.99 9.69
N GLU A 88 21.71 -16.72 10.09
CA GLU A 88 21.45 -16.31 11.47
C GLU A 88 19.98 -15.86 11.66
N PRO A 89 19.07 -16.78 12.08
CA PRO A 89 17.64 -16.46 12.20
C PRO A 89 17.33 -15.30 13.16
N SER A 90 18.19 -15.08 14.17
CA SER A 90 18.05 -14.00 15.16
C SER A 90 18.21 -12.60 14.54
N ARG A 91 18.84 -12.48 13.40
CA ARG A 91 19.02 -11.21 12.67
C ARG A 91 17.83 -10.86 11.77
N LEU A 92 16.93 -11.81 11.52
CA LEU A 92 15.79 -11.55 10.64
C LEU A 92 14.77 -10.65 11.33
N PRO A 93 14.32 -9.57 10.64
CA PRO A 93 13.34 -8.67 11.21
C PRO A 93 11.98 -9.36 11.39
N ALA A 94 11.18 -8.84 12.33
CA ALA A 94 9.79 -9.27 12.53
C ALA A 94 8.85 -8.73 11.42
N ALA A 95 9.28 -8.82 10.15
CA ALA A 95 8.55 -8.36 8.98
C ALA A 95 8.15 -9.53 8.08
N ARG A 96 7.23 -9.32 7.14
CA ARG A 96 6.81 -10.32 6.17
C ARG A 96 7.68 -10.37 4.92
N GLY A 97 8.55 -9.37 4.76
CA GLY A 97 9.51 -9.26 3.69
C GLY A 97 10.79 -8.57 4.15
N ILE A 98 11.82 -8.68 3.33
CA ILE A 98 13.10 -8.03 3.56
C ILE A 98 13.71 -7.65 2.21
N ALA A 99 14.32 -6.47 2.14
CA ALA A 99 15.27 -6.11 1.10
C ALA A 99 16.68 -6.02 1.70
N LEU A 100 17.68 -6.53 0.97
CA LEU A 100 19.09 -6.37 1.26
C LEU A 100 19.82 -5.87 0.02
N PHE A 101 20.67 -4.87 0.23
CA PHE A 101 21.59 -4.35 -0.79
C PHE A 101 23.00 -4.53 -0.30
N VAL A 102 23.81 -5.24 -1.09
CA VAL A 102 25.19 -5.56 -0.74
C VAL A 102 26.10 -5.19 -1.90
N GLY A 103 27.11 -4.40 -1.63
CA GLY A 103 28.12 -3.99 -2.61
C GLY A 103 29.42 -3.63 -1.90
N GLY A 104 30.34 -4.59 -1.77
CA GLY A 104 31.58 -4.40 -1.01
C GLY A 104 32.46 -3.27 -1.55
N GLY A 105 32.47 -3.06 -2.86
CA GLY A 105 33.22 -1.97 -3.48
C GLY A 105 32.64 -0.56 -3.22
N LEU A 106 31.38 -0.48 -2.71
CA LEU A 106 30.71 0.76 -2.32
C LEU A 106 30.53 0.88 -0.81
N ASP A 107 31.09 -0.06 -0.03
CA ASP A 107 30.82 -0.22 1.42
C ASP A 107 29.31 -0.28 1.74
N LEU A 108 28.52 -0.79 0.81
CA LEU A 108 27.08 -0.89 0.93
C LEU A 108 26.70 -2.21 1.61
N PHE A 109 25.96 -2.10 2.71
CA PHE A 109 25.24 -3.20 3.35
C PHE A 109 24.00 -2.67 4.02
N GLU A 110 22.93 -2.59 3.28
CA GLU A 110 21.66 -2.02 3.75
C GLU A 110 20.59 -3.09 3.86
N ILE A 111 19.86 -3.07 4.97
CA ILE A 111 18.81 -4.03 5.30
C ILE A 111 17.53 -3.25 5.59
N LEU A 112 16.48 -3.57 4.85
CA LEU A 112 15.17 -2.92 4.99
C LEU A 112 14.11 -3.97 5.31
N PRO A 113 13.51 -3.93 6.51
CA PRO A 113 12.30 -4.68 6.80
C PRO A 113 11.15 -4.18 5.93
N LEU A 114 10.44 -5.10 5.25
CA LEU A 114 9.33 -4.75 4.37
C LEU A 114 8.01 -5.34 4.90
N PRO A 115 6.87 -4.65 4.71
CA PRO A 115 5.56 -5.14 5.14
C PRO A 115 5.15 -6.39 4.37
N HIS A 116 5.55 -6.47 3.11
CA HIS A 116 5.49 -7.64 2.22
C HIS A 116 6.48 -7.45 1.07
N VAL A 117 6.58 -8.45 0.20
CA VAL A 117 7.35 -8.40 -1.04
C VAL A 117 6.48 -9.01 -2.14
N HIS A 118 6.21 -8.27 -3.20
CA HIS A 118 5.39 -8.76 -4.32
C HIS A 118 6.06 -9.97 -4.99
N ARG A 119 7.38 -9.88 -5.18
CA ARG A 119 8.17 -10.91 -5.82
C ARG A 119 9.52 -11.08 -5.11
N SER A 120 9.88 -12.32 -4.76
CA SER A 120 11.24 -12.59 -4.30
C SER A 120 12.20 -12.54 -5.49
N ARG A 121 13.25 -11.73 -5.39
CA ARG A 121 14.23 -11.49 -6.44
C ARG A 121 15.64 -11.46 -5.85
N LEU A 122 16.61 -11.98 -6.56
CA LEU A 122 18.03 -11.79 -6.31
C LEU A 122 18.68 -11.46 -7.65
N ALA A 123 19.28 -10.31 -7.74
CA ALA A 123 19.91 -9.86 -8.98
C ALA A 123 21.20 -9.10 -8.68
N VAL A 124 22.07 -9.03 -9.67
CA VAL A 124 23.33 -8.29 -9.65
C VAL A 124 23.32 -7.30 -10.79
N ALA A 125 23.56 -6.04 -10.49
CA ALA A 125 23.57 -4.95 -11.45
C ALA A 125 24.62 -3.90 -11.04
N PRO A 126 25.02 -2.97 -11.95
CA PRO A 126 25.93 -1.88 -11.61
C PRO A 126 25.39 -0.92 -10.55
N VAL A 127 24.04 -0.91 -10.36
CA VAL A 127 23.30 -0.08 -9.40
C VAL A 127 22.34 -0.94 -8.58
N PRO A 128 21.88 -0.45 -7.40
CA PRO A 128 20.85 -1.13 -6.63
C PRO A 128 19.51 -1.14 -7.40
N LEU A 129 18.86 -2.28 -7.44
CA LEU A 129 17.54 -2.40 -8.11
C LEU A 129 16.42 -2.00 -7.14
N VAL A 130 15.85 -0.82 -7.32
CA VAL A 130 14.87 -0.22 -6.40
C VAL A 130 13.41 -0.41 -6.80
N ARG A 131 13.12 -1.07 -7.93
CA ARG A 131 11.77 -1.29 -8.48
C ARG A 131 10.76 -1.75 -7.43
N GLU A 132 11.13 -2.78 -6.66
CA GLU A 132 10.25 -3.37 -5.66
C GLU A 132 10.02 -2.43 -4.45
N LEU A 133 10.95 -1.53 -4.17
CA LEU A 133 10.76 -0.49 -3.13
C LEU A 133 9.84 0.62 -3.63
N VAL A 134 10.00 1.04 -4.88
CA VAL A 134 9.13 2.05 -5.52
C VAL A 134 7.68 1.56 -5.54
N ALA A 135 7.45 0.31 -5.93
CA ALA A 135 6.12 -0.29 -5.88
C ALA A 135 5.51 -0.29 -4.47
N LEU A 136 6.32 -0.49 -3.43
CA LEU A 136 5.85 -0.43 -2.05
C LEU A 136 5.56 1.01 -1.57
N GLU A 137 6.27 2.01 -2.09
CA GLU A 137 6.04 3.41 -1.71
C GLU A 137 4.63 3.89 -2.09
N GLU A 138 4.08 3.39 -3.20
CA GLU A 138 2.71 3.67 -3.64
C GLU A 138 1.68 3.18 -2.63
N GLU A 139 2.00 2.13 -1.88
CA GLU A 139 1.16 1.57 -0.83
C GLU A 139 1.30 2.27 0.54
N PHE A 140 2.20 3.23 0.68
CA PHE A 140 2.44 3.89 1.95
C PHE A 140 1.40 4.98 2.22
N GLY A 141 1.21 5.23 3.51
CA GLY A 141 0.27 6.21 4.01
C GLY A 141 -0.73 5.60 4.97
N THR A 142 -1.46 6.46 5.65
CA THR A 142 -2.42 6.06 6.67
C THR A 142 -3.81 5.89 6.08
N ILE A 143 -4.38 4.70 6.22
CA ILE A 143 -5.79 4.43 5.99
C ILE A 143 -6.52 4.61 7.32
N LEU A 144 -7.53 5.47 7.35
CA LEU A 144 -8.40 5.60 8.52
C LEU A 144 -9.57 4.63 8.38
N VAL A 145 -9.70 3.70 9.31
CA VAL A 145 -10.88 2.84 9.42
C VAL A 145 -11.77 3.36 10.51
N VAL A 146 -13.03 3.60 10.19
CA VAL A 146 -14.05 4.10 11.13
C VAL A 146 -15.11 3.03 11.34
N ALA A 147 -15.02 2.34 12.45
CA ALA A 147 -16.01 1.34 12.84
C ALA A 147 -17.11 2.02 13.67
N CYS A 148 -18.28 2.26 13.05
CA CYS A 148 -19.36 3.02 13.66
C CYS A 148 -20.67 2.24 13.76
N ASP A 149 -21.42 2.52 14.82
CA ASP A 149 -22.81 2.21 14.98
C ASP A 149 -23.61 3.52 15.23
N ARG A 150 -24.89 3.43 15.56
CA ARG A 150 -25.76 4.60 15.77
C ARG A 150 -25.34 5.53 16.90
N ALA A 151 -24.45 5.10 17.80
CA ALA A 151 -24.13 5.82 19.04
C ALA A 151 -22.65 5.85 19.36
N SER A 152 -21.84 5.07 18.68
CA SER A 152 -20.39 4.99 18.93
C SER A 152 -19.60 4.86 17.65
N ALA A 153 -18.39 5.39 17.65
CA ALA A 153 -17.41 5.22 16.58
C ALA A 153 -16.02 4.99 17.17
N ARG A 154 -15.35 3.95 16.66
CA ARG A 154 -13.95 3.65 16.92
C ARG A 154 -13.16 3.98 15.69
N PHE A 155 -11.99 4.56 15.87
CA PHE A 155 -11.11 5.00 14.79
C PHE A 155 -9.81 4.23 14.84
N PHE A 156 -9.36 3.71 13.71
CA PHE A 156 -8.11 2.98 13.58
C PHE A 156 -7.27 3.58 12.48
N ALA A 157 -6.04 3.97 12.82
CA ALA A 157 -5.03 4.37 11.86
C ALA A 157 -4.26 3.12 11.41
N VAL A 158 -4.44 2.72 10.17
CA VAL A 158 -3.81 1.55 9.56
C VAL A 158 -2.71 2.00 8.60
N THR A 159 -1.51 1.49 8.78
CA THR A 159 -0.37 1.66 7.86
C THR A 159 0.02 0.32 7.25
N ALA A 160 0.94 0.31 6.30
CA ALA A 160 1.49 -0.93 5.75
C ALA A 160 2.10 -1.85 6.83
N TYR A 161 2.65 -1.26 7.90
CA TYR A 161 3.36 -1.99 8.96
C TYR A 161 2.53 -2.25 10.20
N ASP A 162 1.62 -1.35 10.57
CA ASP A 162 0.99 -1.36 11.89
C ASP A 162 -0.47 -0.87 11.87
N VAL A 163 -1.16 -1.02 12.99
CA VAL A 163 -2.49 -0.51 13.25
C VAL A 163 -2.55 0.07 14.65
N ALA A 164 -3.01 1.32 14.76
CA ALA A 164 -3.19 2.00 16.04
C ALA A 164 -4.65 2.42 16.22
N GLU A 165 -5.24 2.11 17.37
CA GLU A 165 -6.57 2.61 17.72
C GLU A 165 -6.45 4.04 18.27
N LEU A 166 -7.25 4.95 17.72
CA LEU A 166 -7.35 6.35 18.12
C LEU A 166 -8.50 6.54 19.14
N PRO A 167 -8.57 7.69 19.82
CA PRO A 167 -9.67 7.98 20.72
C PRO A 167 -11.04 7.83 20.05
N SER A 168 -11.91 7.01 20.67
CA SER A 168 -13.27 6.75 20.22
C SER A 168 -14.20 7.94 20.47
N LEU A 169 -15.34 7.94 19.78
CA LEU A 169 -16.39 8.91 19.95
C LEU A 169 -17.67 8.19 20.35
N THR A 170 -18.31 8.65 21.44
CA THR A 170 -19.55 8.08 21.93
C THR A 170 -20.58 9.19 22.09
N ALA A 171 -21.73 9.05 21.45
CA ALA A 171 -22.85 9.97 21.60
C ALA A 171 -23.77 9.54 22.73
N LEU A 172 -24.44 10.52 23.33
CA LEU A 172 -25.56 10.27 24.24
C LEU A 172 -26.75 9.78 23.40
N ALA A 173 -26.97 8.48 23.38
CA ALA A 173 -28.08 7.89 22.67
C ALA A 173 -29.26 7.63 23.61
N THR A 174 -30.44 8.00 23.17
CA THR A 174 -31.69 7.61 23.88
C THR A 174 -31.73 6.09 23.94
N ARG A 175 -31.87 5.54 25.15
CA ARG A 175 -31.98 4.07 25.33
C ARG A 175 -33.16 3.57 24.50
N SER A 176 -32.93 2.61 23.63
CA SER A 176 -33.99 1.87 22.94
C SER A 176 -34.66 0.90 23.92
N GLY A 177 -35.37 1.43 24.89
CA GLY A 177 -36.30 0.64 25.69
C GLY A 177 -37.55 0.41 24.90
N LYS A 178 -38.20 -0.76 25.02
CA LYS A 178 -39.60 -0.88 24.60
C LYS A 178 -40.36 0.25 25.29
N PHE A 179 -41.06 1.06 24.52
CA PHE A 179 -41.97 2.07 25.05
C PHE A 179 -43.08 1.30 25.74
N HIS A 180 -42.89 0.97 27.02
CA HIS A 180 -43.95 0.56 27.89
C HIS A 180 -44.69 1.84 28.29
N GLY A 181 -45.49 2.35 27.37
CA GLY A 181 -46.52 3.29 27.74
C GLY A 181 -47.39 2.60 28.79
N GLU A 182 -47.27 3.02 30.05
CA GLU A 182 -48.27 2.67 31.03
C GLU A 182 -49.65 3.03 30.44
N ARG A 183 -50.40 1.98 30.12
CA ARG A 183 -51.77 2.10 29.73
C ARG A 183 -52.59 2.51 30.93
N GLN A 184 -52.56 3.76 31.26
CA GLN A 184 -53.74 4.39 31.84
C GLN A 184 -54.48 5.09 30.69
N ALA A 185 -55.07 4.29 29.80
CA ALA A 185 -56.05 4.76 28.86
C ALA A 185 -57.30 5.16 29.65
N LYS A 186 -57.39 6.42 29.97
CA LYS A 186 -58.70 7.02 30.27
C LYS A 186 -59.58 6.79 29.04
N LYS A 187 -60.68 6.01 29.23
CA LYS A 187 -61.73 5.79 28.24
C LYS A 187 -62.15 7.16 27.70
N GLY A 188 -61.86 7.44 26.42
CA GLY A 188 -62.40 8.59 25.70
C GLY A 188 -61.50 9.37 24.75
N SER A 189 -60.23 9.01 24.52
CA SER A 189 -59.38 9.72 23.54
C SER A 189 -58.79 8.74 22.52
N VAL A 190 -59.39 8.74 21.35
CA VAL A 190 -59.03 7.87 20.20
C VAL A 190 -57.77 8.37 19.45
N LEU A 191 -57.11 9.44 19.89
CA LEU A 191 -56.07 10.16 19.10
C LEU A 191 -54.66 10.20 19.71
N ALA A 192 -54.37 9.51 20.80
CA ALA A 192 -53.08 9.72 21.50
C ALA A 192 -52.00 8.65 21.25
N GLY A 193 -52.26 7.56 20.54
CA GLY A 193 -51.32 6.43 20.41
C GLY A 193 -50.24 6.59 19.32
N GLY A 194 -50.51 7.36 18.27
CA GLY A 194 -49.62 7.46 17.11
C GLY A 194 -48.50 8.52 17.21
N PHE A 195 -48.78 9.61 17.88
CA PHE A 195 -47.86 10.77 17.93
C PHE A 195 -46.61 10.52 18.78
N GLY A 196 -46.72 9.78 19.84
CA GLY A 196 -45.57 9.48 20.72
C GLY A 196 -44.53 8.55 20.08
N GLU A 197 -45.03 7.57 19.36
CA GLU A 197 -44.15 6.60 18.64
C GLU A 197 -43.44 7.26 17.43
N HIS A 198 -44.19 8.07 16.68
CA HIS A 198 -43.62 8.83 15.57
C HIS A 198 -42.54 9.81 16.06
N ASN A 199 -42.76 10.58 17.07
CA ASN A 199 -41.83 11.52 17.67
C ASN A 199 -40.59 10.80 18.23
N TYR A 200 -40.76 9.60 18.81
CA TYR A 200 -39.65 8.76 19.29
C TYR A 200 -38.76 8.28 18.14
N HIS A 201 -39.33 7.79 17.04
CA HIS A 201 -38.55 7.38 15.89
C HIS A 201 -37.86 8.56 15.19
N MET A 202 -38.51 9.71 15.09
CA MET A 202 -37.90 10.94 14.56
C MET A 202 -36.69 11.36 15.42
N ARG A 203 -36.84 11.36 16.75
CA ARG A 203 -35.75 11.69 17.67
C ARG A 203 -34.55 10.75 17.54
N ILE A 204 -34.79 9.44 17.46
CA ILE A 204 -33.69 8.46 17.22
C ILE A 204 -33.01 8.74 15.87
N ARG A 205 -33.78 9.08 14.86
CA ARG A 205 -33.25 9.42 13.53
C ARG A 205 -32.37 10.66 13.58
N GLU A 206 -32.83 11.72 14.25
CA GLU A 206 -32.05 12.95 14.43
C GLU A 206 -30.77 12.73 15.27
N GLU A 207 -30.85 11.98 16.35
CA GLU A 207 -29.68 11.61 17.15
C GLU A 207 -28.64 10.86 16.33
N LYS A 208 -29.08 9.92 15.49
CA LYS A 208 -28.23 9.16 14.58
C LYS A 208 -27.58 10.06 13.54
N GLN A 209 -28.32 10.97 12.90
CA GLN A 209 -27.79 11.92 11.93
C GLN A 209 -26.76 12.85 12.57
N ARG A 210 -27.03 13.37 13.77
CA ARG A 210 -26.11 14.22 14.53
C ARG A 210 -24.83 13.46 14.89
N HIS A 211 -24.93 12.19 15.28
CA HIS A 211 -23.78 11.37 15.57
C HIS A 211 -22.91 11.17 14.35
N TYR A 212 -23.48 10.85 13.18
CA TYR A 212 -22.71 10.70 11.94
C TYR A 212 -22.05 12.00 11.50
N ALA A 213 -22.71 13.14 11.66
CA ALA A 213 -22.09 14.44 11.42
C ALA A 213 -20.86 14.66 12.32
N GLN A 214 -20.95 14.36 13.63
CA GLN A 214 -19.83 14.46 14.55
C GLN A 214 -18.69 13.50 14.18
N VAL A 215 -18.99 12.29 13.73
CA VAL A 215 -17.99 11.33 13.25
C VAL A 215 -17.30 11.88 11.99
N ALA A 216 -18.06 12.43 11.04
CA ALA A 216 -17.52 13.03 9.83
C ALA A 216 -16.62 14.24 10.11
N ASP A 217 -17.01 15.11 11.04
CA ASP A 217 -16.18 16.23 11.51
C ASP A 217 -14.87 15.73 12.11
N ARG A 218 -14.93 14.64 12.89
CA ARG A 218 -13.73 14.04 13.48
C ARG A 218 -12.79 13.46 12.42
N ILE A 219 -13.33 12.80 11.40
CA ILE A 219 -12.56 12.29 10.26
C ILE A 219 -11.85 13.45 9.55
N PHE A 220 -12.58 14.54 9.29
CA PHE A 220 -12.02 15.72 8.65
C PHE A 220 -10.91 16.37 9.46
N GLN A 221 -11.07 16.49 10.78
CA GLN A 221 -10.02 16.97 11.68
C GLN A 221 -8.76 16.10 11.61
N ILE A 222 -8.93 14.77 11.60
CA ILE A 222 -7.79 13.84 11.49
C ILE A 222 -7.07 14.03 10.15
N HIS A 223 -7.83 14.14 9.06
CA HIS A 223 -7.27 14.37 7.71
C HIS A 223 -6.52 15.71 7.61
N THR A 224 -7.06 16.78 8.21
CA THR A 224 -6.42 18.11 8.22
C THR A 224 -5.11 18.11 9.01
N GLN A 225 -5.03 17.37 10.10
CA GLN A 225 -3.79 17.24 10.88
C GLN A 225 -2.73 16.43 10.14
N ARG A 226 -3.16 15.39 9.43
CA ARG A 226 -2.32 14.53 8.62
C ARG A 226 -3.12 13.96 7.45
N PRO A 227 -2.70 14.24 6.20
CA PRO A 227 -3.36 13.69 5.03
C PRO A 227 -3.48 12.17 5.10
N LEU A 228 -4.68 11.66 4.84
CA LEU A 228 -4.98 10.24 4.78
C LEU A 228 -4.76 9.73 3.36
N ALA A 229 -4.25 8.51 3.23
CA ALA A 229 -4.13 7.79 1.96
C ALA A 229 -5.43 7.03 1.60
N GLY A 230 -6.32 6.83 2.58
CA GLY A 230 -7.59 6.15 2.36
C GLY A 230 -8.52 6.24 3.57
N LEU A 231 -9.81 6.00 3.32
CA LEU A 231 -10.87 5.95 4.34
C LEU A 231 -11.70 4.69 4.12
N VAL A 232 -11.92 3.94 5.19
CA VAL A 232 -12.79 2.75 5.20
C VAL A 232 -13.89 2.96 6.22
N ALA A 233 -15.15 2.87 5.80
CA ALA A 233 -16.28 2.84 6.70
C ALA A 233 -16.60 1.38 7.08
N ALA A 234 -16.70 1.11 8.38
CA ALA A 234 -16.97 -0.21 8.92
C ALA A 234 -18.19 -0.18 9.85
N GLY A 235 -19.04 -1.21 9.80
CA GLY A 235 -20.20 -1.29 10.65
C GLY A 235 -21.04 -2.53 10.38
N ILE A 236 -22.18 -2.63 11.08
CA ILE A 236 -23.17 -3.69 10.87
C ILE A 236 -24.41 -3.10 10.18
N GLY A 237 -24.95 -3.83 9.21
CA GLY A 237 -26.13 -3.40 8.45
C GLY A 237 -25.85 -2.15 7.61
N VAL A 238 -26.68 -1.12 7.76
CA VAL A 238 -26.60 0.12 6.96
C VAL A 238 -25.76 1.23 7.61
N ASP A 239 -25.28 1.05 8.83
CA ASP A 239 -24.67 2.14 9.60
C ASP A 239 -23.38 2.68 8.98
N ALA A 240 -22.53 1.79 8.47
CA ALA A 240 -21.30 2.18 7.79
C ALA A 240 -21.56 2.99 6.51
N ALA A 241 -22.49 2.54 5.66
CA ALA A 241 -22.87 3.25 4.44
C ALA A 241 -23.59 4.58 4.74
N ALA A 242 -24.36 4.64 5.82
CA ALA A 242 -25.09 5.84 6.22
C ALA A 242 -24.18 6.97 6.74
N LEU A 243 -22.92 6.68 7.06
CA LEU A 243 -21.90 7.67 7.38
C LEU A 243 -21.45 8.46 6.13
N LEU A 244 -21.38 7.81 4.97
CA LEU A 244 -20.75 8.38 3.76
C LEU A 244 -21.36 9.72 3.32
N PRO A 245 -22.70 9.91 3.31
CA PRO A 245 -23.32 11.19 2.93
C PRO A 245 -22.96 12.37 3.86
N HIS A 246 -22.45 12.10 5.06
CA HIS A 246 -22.04 13.13 6.02
C HIS A 246 -20.57 13.55 5.86
N LEU A 247 -19.79 12.82 5.07
CA LEU A 247 -18.38 13.13 4.86
C LEU A 247 -18.23 14.47 4.13
N HIS A 248 -17.17 15.21 4.50
CA HIS A 248 -16.78 16.40 3.77
C HIS A 248 -16.40 16.03 2.32
N THR A 249 -16.73 16.89 1.35
CA THR A 249 -16.52 16.63 -0.09
C THR A 249 -15.12 16.16 -0.43
N TYR A 250 -14.08 16.74 0.21
CA TYR A 250 -12.67 16.35 -0.01
C TYR A 250 -12.31 14.93 0.46
N LEU A 251 -13.17 14.28 1.24
CA LEU A 251 -12.93 12.93 1.75
C LEU A 251 -13.55 11.85 0.87
N HIS A 252 -14.44 12.20 -0.07
CA HIS A 252 -15.14 11.20 -0.89
C HIS A 252 -14.18 10.40 -1.77
N ASP A 253 -13.18 11.05 -2.35
CA ASP A 253 -12.17 10.40 -3.20
C ASP A 253 -11.24 9.46 -2.43
N LEU A 254 -11.14 9.65 -1.11
CA LEU A 254 -10.36 8.80 -0.22
C LEU A 254 -11.11 7.54 0.20
N VAL A 255 -12.43 7.44 -0.02
CA VAL A 255 -13.21 6.27 0.38
C VAL A 255 -12.80 5.06 -0.43
N LEU A 256 -12.13 4.10 0.22
CA LEU A 256 -11.74 2.83 -0.37
C LEU A 256 -12.92 1.86 -0.45
N GLY A 257 -13.82 1.91 0.54
CA GLY A 257 -14.98 1.05 0.56
C GLY A 257 -15.68 0.98 1.91
N VAL A 258 -16.67 0.09 1.96
CA VAL A 258 -17.47 -0.20 3.17
C VAL A 258 -17.29 -1.67 3.53
N VAL A 259 -16.98 -1.96 4.79
CA VAL A 259 -16.79 -3.32 5.28
C VAL A 259 -17.74 -3.65 6.42
N ARG A 260 -18.12 -4.94 6.53
CA ARG A 260 -18.96 -5.41 7.61
C ARG A 260 -18.10 -5.88 8.78
N LEU A 261 -17.90 -4.99 9.75
CA LEU A 261 -17.20 -5.29 11.01
C LEU A 261 -18.08 -4.87 12.18
N ASN A 262 -18.02 -5.63 13.28
CA ASN A 262 -18.76 -5.26 14.48
C ASN A 262 -18.00 -4.21 15.31
N PRO A 263 -18.45 -2.94 15.39
CA PRO A 263 -17.71 -1.87 16.07
C PRO A 263 -17.36 -2.18 17.52
N LYS A 264 -18.19 -2.98 18.20
CA LYS A 264 -18.02 -3.31 19.63
C LYS A 264 -17.02 -4.43 19.89
N ARG A 265 -16.72 -5.27 18.90
CA ARG A 265 -15.93 -6.51 19.11
C ARG A 265 -14.76 -6.66 18.15
N VAL A 266 -14.66 -5.81 17.14
CA VAL A 266 -13.62 -5.93 16.13
C VAL A 266 -12.24 -5.82 16.73
N ALA A 267 -11.37 -6.75 16.37
CA ALA A 267 -9.96 -6.74 16.73
C ALA A 267 -9.16 -5.88 15.75
N ALA A 268 -8.07 -5.26 16.23
CA ALA A 268 -7.19 -4.44 15.40
C ALA A 268 -6.62 -5.20 14.19
N ALA A 269 -6.34 -6.50 14.35
CA ALA A 269 -5.86 -7.35 13.25
C ALA A 269 -6.89 -7.51 12.12
N GLU A 270 -8.18 -7.70 12.46
CA GLU A 270 -9.28 -7.80 11.49
C GLU A 270 -9.47 -6.48 10.74
N VAL A 271 -9.38 -5.35 11.47
CA VAL A 271 -9.44 -4.00 10.89
C VAL A 271 -8.32 -3.81 9.88
N ARG A 272 -7.08 -4.17 10.25
CA ARG A 272 -5.92 -4.05 9.38
C ARG A 272 -6.06 -4.91 8.13
N GLU A 273 -6.47 -6.15 8.26
CA GLU A 273 -6.67 -7.07 7.13
C GLU A 273 -7.71 -6.53 6.15
N ALA A 274 -8.86 -6.08 6.63
CA ALA A 274 -9.92 -5.52 5.80
C ALA A 274 -9.48 -4.22 5.08
N ALA A 275 -8.77 -3.34 5.76
CA ALA A 275 -8.29 -2.10 5.17
C ALA A 275 -7.25 -2.33 4.07
N LEU A 276 -6.29 -3.24 4.32
CA LEU A 276 -5.24 -3.56 3.34
C LEU A 276 -5.81 -4.29 2.12
N ALA A 277 -6.82 -5.16 2.31
CA ALA A 277 -7.50 -5.83 1.20
C ALA A 277 -8.22 -4.84 0.26
N LEU A 278 -8.96 -3.85 0.83
CA LEU A 278 -9.61 -2.82 0.03
C LEU A 278 -8.60 -1.92 -0.71
N ARG A 279 -7.46 -1.61 -0.07
CA ARG A 279 -6.39 -0.85 -0.73
C ARG A 279 -5.81 -1.64 -1.90
N GLU A 280 -5.49 -2.91 -1.70
CA GLU A 280 -4.99 -3.78 -2.76
C GLU A 280 -5.98 -3.87 -3.93
N GLU A 281 -7.28 -4.02 -3.66
CA GLU A 281 -8.32 -4.02 -4.70
C GLU A 281 -8.35 -2.71 -5.49
N ARG A 282 -8.27 -1.57 -4.80
CA ARG A 282 -8.21 -0.24 -5.41
C ARG A 282 -6.97 -0.08 -6.29
N GLU A 283 -5.82 -0.55 -5.81
CA GLU A 283 -4.55 -0.49 -6.53
C GLU A 283 -4.59 -1.32 -7.80
N ARG A 284 -5.08 -2.58 -7.73
CA ARG A 284 -5.28 -3.40 -8.93
C ARG A 284 -6.25 -2.76 -9.94
N ALA A 285 -7.29 -2.08 -9.47
CA ALA A 285 -8.18 -1.33 -10.36
C ALA A 285 -7.46 -0.16 -11.05
N TRP A 286 -6.57 0.51 -10.32
CA TRP A 286 -5.78 1.63 -10.82
C TRP A 286 -4.73 1.19 -11.84
N GLU A 287 -4.00 0.10 -11.55
CA GLU A 287 -3.08 -0.53 -12.50
C GLU A 287 -3.77 -0.87 -13.83
N ARG A 288 -4.99 -1.44 -13.77
CA ARG A 288 -5.78 -1.72 -14.97
C ARG A 288 -6.19 -0.46 -15.73
N ALA A 289 -6.55 0.60 -15.02
CA ALA A 289 -6.88 1.88 -15.64
C ALA A 289 -5.68 2.52 -16.35
N HIS A 290 -4.48 2.44 -15.77
CA HIS A 290 -3.24 2.91 -16.40
C HIS A 290 -2.86 2.07 -17.63
N ALA A 291 -2.98 0.76 -17.56
CA ALA A 291 -2.76 -0.11 -18.70
C ALA A 291 -3.74 0.21 -19.85
N GLU A 292 -5.01 0.47 -19.53
CA GLU A 292 -6.00 0.89 -20.51
C GLU A 292 -5.66 2.24 -21.14
N ALA A 293 -5.23 3.21 -20.32
CA ALA A 293 -4.78 4.52 -20.82
C ALA A 293 -3.56 4.39 -21.74
N VAL A 294 -2.64 3.46 -21.47
CA VAL A 294 -1.54 3.12 -22.38
C VAL A 294 -2.09 2.59 -23.70
N ARG A 295 -3.01 1.62 -23.67
CA ARG A 295 -3.59 1.01 -24.88
C ARG A 295 -4.26 2.05 -25.77
N GLU A 296 -5.09 2.92 -25.21
CA GLU A 296 -5.76 4.00 -25.94
C GLU A 296 -4.76 5.07 -26.41
N GLY A 297 -3.78 5.38 -25.57
CA GLY A 297 -2.77 6.39 -25.85
C GLY A 297 -1.82 6.03 -27.00
N VAL A 298 -1.49 4.74 -27.18
CA VAL A 298 -0.64 4.28 -28.27
C VAL A 298 -1.27 4.61 -29.63
N GLY A 299 -2.57 4.32 -29.80
CA GLY A 299 -3.29 4.61 -31.05
C GLY A 299 -3.43 6.10 -31.35
N SER A 300 -3.45 6.95 -30.34
CA SER A 300 -3.63 8.42 -30.45
C SER A 300 -2.31 9.21 -30.41
N GLY A 301 -1.16 8.53 -30.18
CA GLY A 301 0.16 9.16 -30.06
C GLY A 301 0.43 9.81 -28.70
N TRP A 302 -0.38 9.50 -27.68
CA TRP A 302 -0.21 9.97 -26.29
C TRP A 302 0.47 8.94 -25.35
N ALA A 303 0.81 7.78 -25.90
CA ALA A 303 1.57 6.77 -25.17
C ALA A 303 2.55 6.04 -26.09
N VAL A 304 3.55 5.43 -25.49
CA VAL A 304 4.45 4.45 -26.08
C VAL A 304 4.36 3.14 -25.31
N ASN A 305 4.55 2.01 -25.98
CA ASN A 305 4.55 0.68 -25.37
C ASN A 305 5.73 -0.13 -25.91
N GLY A 306 6.34 -0.94 -25.07
CA GLY A 306 7.56 -1.67 -25.32
C GLY A 306 8.81 -0.96 -24.82
N ILE A 307 9.80 -1.75 -24.38
CA ILE A 307 11.00 -1.26 -23.68
C ILE A 307 11.76 -0.23 -24.51
N ASP A 308 12.12 -0.56 -25.77
CA ASP A 308 12.95 0.32 -26.60
C ASP A 308 12.25 1.64 -26.95
N ALA A 309 10.94 1.59 -27.20
CA ALA A 309 10.16 2.79 -27.52
C ALA A 309 10.05 3.72 -26.31
N THR A 310 9.88 3.13 -25.13
CA THR A 310 9.73 3.87 -23.89
C THR A 310 11.05 4.48 -23.41
N LEU A 311 12.17 3.76 -23.52
CA LEU A 311 13.50 4.30 -23.23
C LEU A 311 13.81 5.52 -24.12
N LYS A 312 13.57 5.44 -25.42
CA LYS A 312 13.75 6.60 -26.33
C LYS A 312 12.86 7.80 -25.96
N ALA A 313 11.64 7.55 -25.51
CA ALA A 313 10.75 8.63 -25.05
C ALA A 313 11.21 9.23 -23.73
N LEU A 314 11.75 8.41 -22.82
CA LEU A 314 12.30 8.84 -21.54
C LEU A 314 13.55 9.71 -21.73
N GLU A 315 14.51 9.28 -22.56
CA GLU A 315 15.70 10.07 -22.95
C GLU A 315 15.34 11.46 -23.51
N ARG A 316 14.20 11.58 -24.19
CA ARG A 316 13.70 12.84 -24.74
C ARG A 316 12.89 13.68 -23.74
N GLY A 317 12.73 13.21 -22.50
CA GLY A 317 11.92 13.88 -21.49
C GLY A 317 10.41 13.93 -21.81
N GLN A 318 9.93 13.05 -22.70
CA GLN A 318 8.54 13.02 -23.15
C GLN A 318 7.60 12.30 -22.17
N VAL A 319 8.13 11.45 -21.30
CA VAL A 319 7.33 10.61 -20.40
C VAL A 319 6.83 11.43 -19.21
N ARG A 320 5.52 11.36 -18.97
CA ARG A 320 4.85 11.89 -17.77
C ARG A 320 4.74 10.83 -16.69
N THR A 321 4.29 9.63 -17.08
CA THR A 321 4.13 8.47 -16.21
C THR A 321 4.76 7.26 -16.88
N LEU A 322 5.72 6.65 -16.20
CA LEU A 322 6.34 5.40 -16.61
C LEU A 322 5.54 4.25 -15.99
N VAL A 323 5.12 3.30 -16.82
CA VAL A 323 4.40 2.09 -16.37
C VAL A 323 5.30 0.89 -16.61
N ALA A 324 5.68 0.19 -15.55
CA ALA A 324 6.66 -0.90 -15.58
C ALA A 324 6.05 -2.22 -15.14
N ASP A 325 6.32 -3.32 -15.86
CA ASP A 325 5.95 -4.67 -15.43
C ASP A 325 6.82 -5.08 -14.21
N GLY A 326 6.19 -5.25 -13.05
CA GLY A 326 6.86 -5.65 -11.80
C GLY A 326 7.37 -7.09 -11.80
N ARG A 327 7.03 -7.92 -12.80
CA ARG A 327 7.45 -9.32 -12.88
C ARG A 327 8.42 -9.62 -14.04
N ASP A 328 8.63 -8.68 -14.91
CA ASP A 328 9.62 -8.83 -15.98
C ASP A 328 11.04 -8.78 -15.41
N ASP A 329 11.92 -9.66 -15.90
CA ASP A 329 13.31 -9.79 -15.43
C ASP A 329 14.30 -8.95 -16.24
N ASP A 330 13.85 -8.21 -17.25
CA ASP A 330 14.72 -7.36 -18.07
C ASP A 330 15.27 -6.20 -17.22
N LEU A 331 16.58 -6.15 -17.06
CA LEU A 331 17.26 -5.13 -16.27
C LEU A 331 17.10 -3.72 -16.86
N ARG A 332 16.85 -3.58 -18.16
CA ARG A 332 16.58 -2.28 -18.80
C ARG A 332 15.35 -1.58 -18.21
N ILE A 333 14.40 -2.35 -17.62
CA ILE A 333 13.26 -1.79 -16.91
C ILE A 333 13.71 -1.13 -15.59
N ASP A 334 14.67 -1.73 -14.89
CA ASP A 334 15.24 -1.14 -13.67
C ASP A 334 16.02 0.14 -14.02
N ASP A 335 16.80 0.13 -15.10
CA ASP A 335 17.53 1.31 -15.60
C ASP A 335 16.56 2.45 -15.96
N ALA A 336 15.44 2.10 -16.62
CA ALA A 336 14.39 3.07 -16.94
C ALA A 336 13.72 3.67 -15.71
N ILE A 337 13.51 2.89 -14.67
CA ILE A 337 12.94 3.37 -13.40
C ILE A 337 13.90 4.33 -12.71
N GLU A 338 15.19 4.02 -12.67
CA GLU A 338 16.21 4.89 -12.08
C GLU A 338 16.28 6.24 -12.82
N GLU A 339 16.32 6.20 -14.15
CA GLU A 339 16.29 7.41 -14.98
C GLU A 339 15.00 8.22 -14.75
N ALA A 340 13.84 7.55 -14.70
CA ALA A 340 12.55 8.19 -14.43
C ALA A 340 12.52 8.90 -13.06
N LEU A 341 13.06 8.26 -12.02
CA LEU A 341 13.17 8.85 -10.68
C LEU A 341 14.09 10.08 -10.68
N THR A 342 15.21 10.01 -11.41
CA THR A 342 16.13 11.15 -11.58
C THR A 342 15.46 12.32 -12.27
N GLN A 343 14.63 12.06 -13.30
CA GLN A 343 13.84 13.06 -14.03
C GLN A 343 12.57 13.50 -13.29
N ARG A 344 12.27 12.95 -12.11
CA ARG A 344 11.01 13.17 -11.36
C ARG A 344 9.75 12.81 -12.16
N VAL A 345 9.86 11.78 -12.98
CA VAL A 345 8.74 11.17 -13.67
C VAL A 345 7.98 10.29 -12.67
N GLN A 346 6.66 10.30 -12.72
CA GLN A 346 5.86 9.35 -11.95
C GLN A 346 6.14 7.94 -12.46
N VAL A 347 6.36 6.99 -11.54
CA VAL A 347 6.65 5.60 -11.86
C VAL A 347 5.57 4.72 -11.23
N ASP A 348 4.86 3.95 -12.05
CA ASP A 348 3.85 2.98 -11.62
C ASP A 348 4.35 1.56 -11.95
N VAL A 349 4.48 0.72 -10.94
CA VAL A 349 4.91 -0.67 -11.10
C VAL A 349 3.71 -1.60 -11.00
N ILE A 350 3.34 -2.24 -12.11
CA ILE A 350 2.13 -3.06 -12.21
C ILE A 350 2.38 -4.53 -11.90
N TYR A 351 1.50 -5.13 -11.08
CA TYR A 351 1.49 -6.55 -10.73
C TYR A 351 0.19 -7.26 -11.14
N ASP A 352 -0.89 -6.53 -11.48
CA ASP A 352 -2.15 -7.10 -11.98
C ASP A 352 -1.91 -7.84 -13.30
N GLU A 353 -2.35 -9.08 -13.37
CA GLU A 353 -2.09 -9.93 -14.53
C GLU A 353 -2.74 -9.43 -15.83
N ARG A 354 -3.90 -8.75 -15.73
CA ARG A 354 -4.58 -8.20 -16.91
C ARG A 354 -3.88 -6.95 -17.38
N ALA A 355 -3.45 -6.07 -16.48
CA ALA A 355 -2.68 -4.89 -16.80
C ALA A 355 -1.35 -5.25 -17.48
N ARG A 356 -0.62 -6.23 -16.95
CA ARG A 356 0.65 -6.72 -17.50
C ARG A 356 0.55 -7.30 -18.90
N ARG A 357 -0.61 -7.85 -19.30
CA ARG A 357 -0.82 -8.33 -20.68
C ARG A 357 -0.93 -7.20 -21.70
N VAL A 358 -1.19 -5.99 -21.26
CA VAL A 358 -1.28 -4.80 -22.13
C VAL A 358 0.08 -4.13 -22.26
N VAL A 359 0.86 -4.10 -21.17
CA VAL A 359 2.17 -3.45 -21.11
C VAL A 359 3.24 -4.45 -21.54
N ASP A 360 3.99 -4.13 -22.59
CA ASP A 360 5.09 -4.94 -23.12
C ASP A 360 6.40 -4.62 -22.38
N GLY A 361 6.50 -5.11 -21.13
CA GLY A 361 7.59 -4.86 -20.19
C GLY A 361 7.62 -3.43 -19.65
N LEU A 362 7.56 -2.44 -20.51
CA LEU A 362 7.62 -1.02 -20.18
C LEU A 362 6.73 -0.19 -21.09
N ALA A 363 6.03 0.80 -20.53
CA ALA A 363 5.24 1.75 -21.30
C ALA A 363 5.34 3.16 -20.70
N GLY A 364 5.05 4.17 -21.51
CA GLY A 364 5.06 5.57 -21.10
C GLY A 364 3.82 6.32 -21.54
N LEU A 365 3.14 6.98 -20.61
CA LEU A 365 2.16 8.02 -20.91
C LEU A 365 2.91 9.34 -21.15
N LEU A 366 2.63 10.01 -22.24
CA LEU A 366 3.41 11.15 -22.70
C LEU A 366 2.85 12.50 -22.21
N ARG A 367 3.72 13.49 -22.08
CA ARG A 367 3.38 14.90 -21.76
C ARG A 367 2.87 15.65 -22.99
N PHE A 368 3.38 15.26 -24.18
CA PHE A 368 3.02 15.81 -25.48
C PHE A 368 3.08 14.73 -26.55
N ARG A 369 2.32 14.91 -27.61
CA ARG A 369 2.22 13.94 -28.70
C ARG A 369 3.57 13.66 -29.35
N ARG A 370 3.73 12.41 -29.76
CA ARG A 370 4.89 11.93 -30.50
C ARG A 370 4.94 12.53 -31.91
#